data_80963efbbeeb3fc6e4497c87e15ccded
#
_entry.id   80963efbbeeb3fc6e4497c87e15ccded
#
_cell.length_a   1.000
_cell.length_b   1.000
_cell.length_c   1.000
_cell.angle_alpha   90.00
_cell.angle_beta   90.00
_cell.angle_gamma   90.00
#
_symmetry.space_group_name_H-M   'P 1'
#
loop_
_entity.id
_entity.type
_entity.pdbx_description
1 polymer ?
#
loop_
_entity_poly.entity_id
_entity_poly.type
_entity_poly.pdbx_seq_one_letter_code
_entity_poly.pdbx_strand_id
1 'polypeptide(L)'
;MNRTRISLTAALLSLCLLLSGCMMPPAEGTVTSFSLEDIPAWSGEPYVAVDGNQPDFPEEDMTSVSFETYSELDTLGRCGVAYANVGQDLMPTEDRESISSVTPSGWINREYDGEYLYNRCHLIGFQLTGENANEENLITGTRYMNVDGMLPFENLVADYVK
;
A
#
# COMPACT_ATOMS: atom_id res chain seq x y z
N MET A 1 68.94 2.72 -8.33
CA MET A 1 68.00 1.71 -7.80
C MET A 1 66.79 2.42 -7.26
N ASN A 2 65.81 2.68 -8.18
CA ASN A 2 64.53 3.28 -7.82
C ASN A 2 63.47 2.15 -7.73
N ARG A 3 63.08 1.79 -6.51
CA ARG A 3 61.95 0.90 -6.27
C ARG A 3 60.71 1.72 -5.90
N THR A 4 59.84 1.86 -6.88
CA THR A 4 58.37 1.90 -6.82
C THR A 4 57.74 2.09 -5.45
N ARG A 5 57.34 3.30 -5.18
CA ARG A 5 56.21 3.61 -4.29
C ARG A 5 54.92 3.54 -5.11
N ILE A 6 54.39 2.34 -5.34
CA ILE A 6 53.03 2.17 -5.84
C ILE A 6 52.11 2.49 -4.68
N SER A 7 51.41 3.56 -4.87
CA SER A 7 50.62 4.28 -3.89
C SER A 7 49.53 3.40 -3.30
N LEU A 8 49.54 3.26 -1.98
CA LEU A 8 48.44 2.72 -1.17
C LEU A 8 47.11 3.45 -1.43
N THR A 9 47.18 4.66 -1.94
CA THR A 9 46.02 5.51 -2.31
C THR A 9 45.24 4.99 -3.51
N ALA A 10 45.87 4.31 -4.47
CA ALA A 10 45.16 3.73 -5.64
C ALA A 10 44.36 2.48 -5.26
N ALA A 11 44.82 1.70 -4.27
CA ALA A 11 44.12 0.53 -3.78
C ALA A 11 42.90 0.90 -2.92
N LEU A 12 42.96 2.00 -2.14
CA LEU A 12 41.79 2.51 -1.38
C LEU A 12 40.71 3.09 -2.28
N LEU A 13 41.07 3.80 -3.37
CA LEU A 13 40.09 4.34 -4.31
C LEU A 13 39.35 3.23 -5.09
N SER A 14 40.02 2.12 -5.39
CA SER A 14 39.42 0.97 -6.07
C SER A 14 38.45 0.19 -5.18
N LEU A 15 38.70 0.17 -3.86
CA LEU A 15 37.84 -0.52 -2.90
C LEU A 15 36.55 0.29 -2.60
N CYS A 16 36.62 1.63 -2.64
CA CYS A 16 35.43 2.47 -2.46
C CYS A 16 34.45 2.40 -3.65
N LEU A 17 34.91 2.06 -4.84
CA LEU A 17 34.05 1.92 -6.03
C LEU A 17 33.30 0.58 -6.09
N LEU A 18 33.71 -0.41 -5.30
CA LEU A 18 33.02 -1.71 -5.24
C LEU A 18 31.92 -1.79 -4.16
N LEU A 19 31.79 -0.74 -3.33
CA LEU A 19 30.75 -0.63 -2.30
C LEU A 19 29.58 0.28 -2.71
N SER A 20 29.59 0.82 -3.94
CA SER A 20 28.40 1.40 -4.54
C SER A 20 27.48 0.26 -4.98
N GLY A 21 26.98 -0.48 -4.00
CA GLY A 21 25.82 -1.31 -4.19
C GLY A 21 24.72 -0.38 -4.70
N CYS A 22 24.29 -0.61 -5.92
CA CYS A 22 23.04 -0.03 -6.42
C CYS A 22 21.96 -0.41 -5.40
N MET A 23 21.62 0.50 -4.50
CA MET A 23 20.29 0.52 -3.93
C MET A 23 19.39 0.78 -5.13
N MET A 24 18.84 -0.25 -5.70
CA MET A 24 17.67 -0.10 -6.57
C MET A 24 16.62 0.57 -5.70
N PRO A 25 16.03 1.69 -6.13
CA PRO A 25 14.83 2.18 -5.49
C PRO A 25 13.83 1.02 -5.50
N PRO A 26 12.97 0.88 -4.48
CA PRO A 26 11.87 -0.06 -4.53
C PRO A 26 11.14 0.18 -5.86
N ALA A 27 10.84 -0.90 -6.58
CA ALA A 27 10.09 -0.80 -7.82
C ALA A 27 8.79 -0.05 -7.48
N GLU A 28 8.62 1.17 -8.00
CA GLU A 28 7.34 1.82 -8.02
C GLU A 28 6.44 0.89 -8.83
N GLY A 29 5.57 0.17 -8.15
CA GLY A 29 4.58 -0.67 -8.80
C GLY A 29 3.89 0.20 -9.84
N THR A 30 3.96 -0.19 -11.09
CA THR A 30 3.30 0.52 -12.19
C THR A 30 1.80 0.29 -12.03
N VAL A 31 1.20 1.02 -11.10
CA VAL A 31 -0.26 1.09 -11.05
C VAL A 31 -0.70 1.73 -12.34
N THR A 32 -1.45 1.01 -13.13
CA THR A 32 -2.11 1.53 -14.33
C THR A 32 -2.79 2.83 -13.92
N SER A 33 -2.37 3.96 -14.49
CA SER A 33 -2.92 5.28 -14.15
C SER A 33 -4.36 5.32 -14.62
N PHE A 34 -5.28 5.01 -13.72
CA PHE A 34 -6.71 5.14 -13.96
C PHE A 34 -7.08 6.62 -13.95
N SER A 35 -7.69 7.12 -15.01
CA SER A 35 -8.18 8.51 -15.05
C SER A 35 -9.50 8.61 -14.28
N LEU A 36 -9.66 9.65 -13.48
CA LEU A 36 -10.95 9.93 -12.83
C LEU A 36 -12.09 10.12 -13.83
N GLU A 37 -11.77 10.50 -15.07
CA GLU A 37 -12.73 10.66 -16.16
C GLU A 37 -13.29 9.33 -16.67
N ASP A 38 -12.56 8.22 -16.43
CA ASP A 38 -12.97 6.88 -16.83
C ASP A 38 -13.90 6.22 -15.79
N ILE A 39 -14.09 6.84 -14.62
CA ILE A 39 -15.00 6.35 -13.60
C ILE A 39 -16.45 6.55 -14.05
N PRO A 40 -17.24 5.47 -14.22
CA PRO A 40 -18.63 5.59 -14.58
C PRO A 40 -19.44 6.38 -13.55
N ALA A 41 -20.52 7.01 -13.98
CA ALA A 41 -21.47 7.63 -13.06
C ALA A 41 -22.03 6.57 -12.11
N TRP A 42 -22.27 6.96 -10.85
CA TRP A 42 -22.87 6.06 -9.86
C TRP A 42 -24.21 5.49 -10.33
N SER A 43 -24.36 4.18 -10.27
CA SER A 43 -25.50 3.42 -10.77
C SER A 43 -26.43 2.87 -9.68
N GLY A 44 -26.14 3.17 -8.41
CA GLY A 44 -26.83 2.62 -7.25
C GLY A 44 -26.05 1.51 -6.52
N GLU A 45 -24.98 1.02 -7.13
CA GLU A 45 -24.11 -0.01 -6.55
C GLU A 45 -22.89 0.63 -5.89
N PRO A 46 -22.36 0.03 -4.80
CA PRO A 46 -21.20 0.57 -4.08
C PRO A 46 -19.86 0.39 -4.80
N TYR A 47 -19.83 -0.33 -5.89
CA TYR A 47 -18.66 -0.60 -6.73
C TYR A 47 -19.05 -0.75 -8.19
N VAL A 48 -18.07 -0.69 -9.06
CA VAL A 48 -18.24 -0.88 -10.50
C VAL A 48 -17.06 -1.67 -11.05
N ALA A 49 -17.33 -2.56 -12.02
CA ALA A 49 -16.28 -3.26 -12.74
C ALA A 49 -15.56 -2.28 -13.68
N VAL A 50 -14.25 -2.27 -13.62
CA VAL A 50 -13.36 -1.49 -14.49
C VAL A 50 -12.52 -2.47 -15.28
N ASP A 51 -12.24 -2.18 -16.54
CA ASP A 51 -11.43 -3.01 -17.43
C ASP A 51 -11.84 -4.50 -17.46
N GLY A 52 -13.15 -4.74 -17.50
CA GLY A 52 -13.69 -6.10 -17.48
C GLY A 52 -13.35 -6.89 -16.20
N ASN A 53 -13.00 -6.20 -15.12
CA ASN A 53 -12.54 -6.77 -13.85
C ASN A 53 -11.28 -7.64 -14.01
N GLN A 54 -10.36 -7.22 -14.89
CA GLN A 54 -9.07 -7.86 -15.10
C GLN A 54 -7.97 -6.89 -14.64
N PRO A 55 -7.34 -7.16 -13.48
CA PRO A 55 -6.23 -6.34 -13.01
C PRO A 55 -4.99 -6.56 -13.89
N ASP A 56 -4.25 -5.47 -14.11
CA ASP A 56 -3.00 -5.45 -14.86
C ASP A 56 -1.82 -5.37 -13.89
N PHE A 57 -1.50 -6.49 -13.27
CA PHE A 57 -0.33 -6.59 -12.38
C PHE A 57 0.93 -6.86 -13.20
N PRO A 58 2.08 -6.26 -12.82
CA PRO A 58 3.37 -6.61 -13.40
C PRO A 58 3.67 -8.11 -13.25
N GLU A 59 4.24 -8.72 -14.28
CA GLU A 59 4.53 -10.17 -14.26
C GLU A 59 5.50 -10.54 -13.13
N GLU A 60 6.44 -9.66 -12.79
CA GLU A 60 7.39 -9.82 -11.69
C GLU A 60 6.73 -9.83 -10.30
N ASP A 61 5.55 -9.24 -10.16
CA ASP A 61 4.80 -9.22 -8.91
C ASP A 61 3.84 -10.41 -8.76
N MET A 62 3.60 -11.15 -9.85
CA MET A 62 2.84 -12.39 -9.83
C MET A 62 3.70 -13.55 -9.30
N THR A 63 4.04 -13.45 -8.02
CA THR A 63 4.93 -14.36 -7.30
C THR A 63 4.18 -15.09 -6.19
N SER A 64 4.76 -16.20 -5.71
CA SER A 64 4.27 -16.89 -4.50
C SER A 64 4.86 -16.33 -3.19
N VAL A 65 5.70 -15.30 -3.28
CA VAL A 65 6.28 -14.63 -2.11
C VAL A 65 5.37 -13.49 -1.69
N SER A 66 4.90 -13.52 -0.45
CA SER A 66 4.07 -12.47 0.12
C SER A 66 4.87 -11.18 0.29
N PHE A 67 4.24 -10.05 0.05
CA PHE A 67 4.79 -8.74 0.32
C PHE A 67 3.68 -7.73 0.57
N GLU A 68 4.02 -6.63 1.23
CA GLU A 68 3.20 -5.42 1.31
C GLU A 68 4.09 -4.19 1.23
N THR A 69 3.60 -3.15 0.59
CA THR A 69 4.28 -1.87 0.46
C THR A 69 3.29 -0.72 0.53
N TYR A 70 3.73 0.39 1.08
CA TYR A 70 2.95 1.61 1.21
C TYR A 70 3.80 2.79 0.74
N SER A 71 3.21 3.67 -0.06
CA SER A 71 3.87 4.90 -0.47
C SER A 71 3.91 5.89 0.69
N GLU A 72 4.97 6.69 0.75
CA GLU A 72 5.02 7.83 1.66
C GLU A 72 3.81 8.76 1.46
N LEU A 73 3.37 9.40 2.55
CA LEU A 73 2.31 10.39 2.47
C LEU A 73 2.74 11.57 1.59
N ASP A 74 1.83 12.10 0.82
CA ASP A 74 2.08 13.30 0.05
C ASP A 74 2.15 14.57 0.94
N THR A 75 2.42 15.72 0.34
CA THR A 75 2.55 17.00 1.05
C THR A 75 1.27 17.46 1.77
N LEU A 76 0.13 16.83 1.48
CA LEU A 76 -1.15 17.06 2.14
C LEU A 76 -1.49 15.96 3.15
N GLY A 77 -0.57 15.04 3.42
CA GLY A 77 -0.76 13.89 4.30
C GLY A 77 -1.75 12.85 3.76
N ARG A 78 -1.85 12.73 2.42
CA ARG A 78 -2.71 11.74 1.78
C ARG A 78 -1.91 10.49 1.46
N CYS A 79 -2.52 9.32 1.65
CA CYS A 79 -1.94 8.05 1.23
C CYS A 79 -1.76 8.01 -0.29
N GLY A 80 -0.66 7.39 -0.71
CA GLY A 80 -0.42 7.00 -2.09
C GLY A 80 -0.86 5.57 -2.36
N VAL A 81 -0.04 4.83 -3.08
CA VAL A 81 -0.30 3.42 -3.40
C VAL A 81 -0.09 2.55 -2.17
N ALA A 82 -1.07 1.70 -1.88
CA ALA A 82 -0.94 0.56 -0.98
C ALA A 82 -1.03 -0.71 -1.85
N TYR A 83 -0.02 -1.55 -1.80
CA TYR A 83 0.12 -2.69 -2.70
C TYR A 83 0.63 -3.92 -1.95
N ALA A 84 -0.04 -5.07 -2.13
CA ALA A 84 0.35 -6.30 -1.47
C ALA A 84 0.06 -7.53 -2.32
N ASN A 85 0.92 -8.54 -2.16
CA ASN A 85 0.64 -9.92 -2.50
C ASN A 85 0.37 -10.67 -1.20
N VAL A 86 -0.90 -10.89 -0.90
CA VAL A 86 -1.35 -11.38 0.41
C VAL A 86 -1.17 -12.89 0.51
N GLY A 87 -0.36 -13.32 1.47
CA GLY A 87 -0.24 -14.71 1.88
C GLY A 87 -0.68 -14.90 3.34
N GLN A 88 -0.84 -16.15 3.76
CA GLN A 88 -1.25 -16.47 5.13
C GLN A 88 -0.28 -15.94 6.19
N ASP A 89 0.99 -15.78 5.83
CA ASP A 89 2.06 -15.27 6.70
C ASP A 89 1.94 -13.78 7.02
N LEU A 90 1.21 -13.01 6.18
CA LEU A 90 0.90 -11.60 6.46
C LEU A 90 -0.40 -11.43 7.25
N MET A 91 -1.27 -12.44 7.25
CA MET A 91 -2.55 -12.33 7.93
C MET A 91 -2.37 -12.17 9.45
N PRO A 92 -3.26 -11.41 10.12
CA PRO A 92 -3.10 -11.14 11.56
C PRO A 92 -3.13 -12.41 12.40
N THR A 93 -2.18 -12.49 13.34
CA THR A 93 -2.13 -13.53 14.39
C THR A 93 -2.59 -12.99 15.74
N GLU A 94 -2.77 -11.67 15.84
CA GLU A 94 -3.19 -10.95 17.03
C GLU A 94 -4.53 -10.24 16.79
N ASP A 95 -5.21 -9.90 17.86
CA ASP A 95 -6.46 -9.15 17.81
C ASP A 95 -6.24 -7.73 17.26
N ARG A 96 -7.25 -7.21 16.56
CA ARG A 96 -7.23 -5.85 16.05
C ARG A 96 -7.16 -4.84 17.18
N GLU A 97 -6.22 -3.90 17.07
CA GLU A 97 -6.05 -2.80 18.00
C GLU A 97 -6.78 -1.53 17.54
N SER A 98 -6.78 -0.52 18.45
CA SER A 98 -7.36 0.80 18.14
C SER A 98 -6.52 1.56 17.14
N ILE A 99 -7.17 2.10 16.11
CA ILE A 99 -6.56 2.96 15.10
C ILE A 99 -6.85 4.45 15.33
N SER A 100 -7.35 4.81 16.51
CA SER A 100 -7.76 6.19 16.84
C SER A 100 -6.59 7.18 16.93
N SER A 101 -5.36 6.70 17.09
CA SER A 101 -4.13 7.51 17.10
C SER A 101 -3.83 8.14 15.75
N VAL A 102 -4.27 7.54 14.64
CA VAL A 102 -4.06 8.09 13.31
C VAL A 102 -5.17 9.06 12.94
N THR A 103 -4.80 10.22 12.42
CA THR A 103 -5.71 11.23 11.89
C THR A 103 -5.46 11.38 10.38
N PRO A 104 -6.16 10.62 9.53
CA PRO A 104 -5.95 10.69 8.09
C PRO A 104 -6.27 12.08 7.54
N SER A 105 -5.70 12.42 6.38
CA SER A 105 -6.00 13.67 5.69
C SER A 105 -7.50 13.86 5.49
N GLY A 106 -8.00 15.05 5.75
CA GLY A 106 -9.42 15.39 5.65
C GLY A 106 -10.31 14.78 6.72
N TRP A 107 -9.73 14.19 7.79
CA TRP A 107 -10.51 13.59 8.86
C TRP A 107 -11.48 14.60 9.52
N ILE A 108 -12.73 14.19 9.57
CA ILE A 108 -13.79 14.93 10.24
C ILE A 108 -14.72 13.95 10.95
N ASN A 109 -14.99 14.20 12.21
CA ASN A 109 -15.97 13.40 12.96
C ASN A 109 -17.37 14.00 12.76
N ARG A 110 -18.22 13.31 12.02
CA ARG A 110 -19.60 13.71 11.72
C ARG A 110 -20.53 12.53 11.88
N GLU A 111 -21.65 12.78 12.52
CA GLU A 111 -22.75 11.83 12.64
C GLU A 111 -23.89 12.25 11.71
N TYR A 112 -24.55 11.26 11.15
CA TYR A 112 -25.77 11.39 10.36
C TYR A 112 -26.68 10.18 10.66
N ASP A 113 -27.93 10.44 10.99
CA ASP A 113 -28.92 9.42 11.40
C ASP A 113 -28.44 8.48 12.55
N GLY A 114 -27.64 9.02 13.49
CA GLY A 114 -27.13 8.27 14.63
C GLY A 114 -25.91 7.39 14.35
N GLU A 115 -25.34 7.48 13.15
CA GLU A 115 -24.11 6.78 12.77
C GLU A 115 -23.03 7.76 12.31
N TYR A 116 -21.77 7.36 12.48
CA TYR A 116 -20.65 8.10 11.94
C TYR A 116 -20.63 8.01 10.42
N LEU A 117 -20.63 9.19 9.75
CA LEU A 117 -20.58 9.28 8.29
C LEU A 117 -19.23 8.86 7.75
N TYR A 118 -18.14 9.13 8.47
CA TYR A 118 -16.76 8.81 8.05
C TYR A 118 -16.11 7.79 8.96
N ASN A 119 -15.33 6.93 8.35
CA ASN A 119 -14.49 5.93 8.99
C ASN A 119 -13.02 6.19 8.66
N ARG A 120 -12.12 5.72 9.52
CA ARG A 120 -10.74 5.46 9.15
C ARG A 120 -10.74 4.15 8.37
N CYS A 121 -10.59 4.24 7.06
CA CYS A 121 -10.62 3.07 6.18
C CYS A 121 -9.19 2.64 5.90
N HIS A 122 -8.89 1.36 6.10
CA HIS A 122 -7.66 0.78 5.58
C HIS A 122 -7.74 0.67 4.06
N LEU A 123 -6.66 0.98 3.34
CA LEU A 123 -6.51 0.69 1.92
C LEU A 123 -6.34 -0.82 1.70
N ILE A 124 -5.50 -1.46 2.52
CA ILE A 124 -5.39 -2.91 2.65
C ILE A 124 -5.96 -3.27 4.00
N GLY A 125 -7.04 -4.06 4.03
CA GLY A 125 -7.77 -4.39 5.26
C GLY A 125 -6.92 -5.12 6.30
N PHE A 126 -7.12 -4.81 7.59
CA PHE A 126 -6.43 -5.46 8.70
C PHE A 126 -6.43 -6.99 8.60
N GLN A 127 -7.52 -7.58 8.19
CA GLN A 127 -7.66 -9.03 8.04
C GLN A 127 -6.73 -9.66 6.98
N LEU A 128 -6.10 -8.85 6.14
CA LEU A 128 -5.22 -9.29 5.05
C LEU A 128 -3.74 -9.23 5.42
N THR A 129 -3.31 -8.15 6.10
CA THR A 129 -1.89 -7.91 6.41
C THR A 129 -1.60 -7.58 7.88
N GLY A 130 -2.62 -7.57 8.73
CA GLY A 130 -2.43 -7.32 10.17
C GLY A 130 -2.07 -5.87 10.54
N GLU A 131 -2.03 -4.96 9.56
CA GLU A 131 -1.69 -3.56 9.78
C GLU A 131 -2.77 -2.83 10.59
N ASN A 132 -2.43 -2.30 11.76
CA ASN A 132 -3.36 -1.54 12.61
C ASN A 132 -3.30 -0.03 12.32
N ALA A 133 -2.49 0.71 13.04
CA ALA A 133 -2.43 2.17 13.03
C ALA A 133 -1.32 2.69 12.09
N ASN A 134 -1.26 2.16 10.88
CA ASN A 134 -0.37 2.62 9.83
C ASN A 134 -0.96 3.83 9.13
N GLU A 135 -0.32 5.00 9.23
CA GLU A 135 -0.80 6.25 8.62
C GLU A 135 -0.76 6.23 7.08
N GLU A 136 0.12 5.42 6.48
CA GLU A 136 0.22 5.25 5.03
C GLU A 136 -0.86 4.31 4.47
N ASN A 137 -1.57 3.59 5.35
CA ASN A 137 -2.65 2.65 5.01
C ASN A 137 -4.04 3.15 5.43
N LEU A 138 -4.15 4.31 6.06
CA LEU A 138 -5.42 4.81 6.61
C LEU A 138 -5.89 6.08 5.91
N ILE A 139 -7.07 6.03 5.32
CA ILE A 139 -7.72 7.16 4.67
C ILE A 139 -9.02 7.56 5.39
N THR A 140 -9.46 8.80 5.17
CA THR A 140 -10.81 9.22 5.51
C THR A 140 -11.76 8.76 4.41
N GLY A 141 -12.61 7.81 4.70
CA GLY A 141 -13.64 7.34 3.78
C GLY A 141 -15.02 7.39 4.39
N THR A 142 -16.05 7.29 3.56
CA THR A 142 -17.42 7.14 4.08
C THR A 142 -17.61 5.75 4.67
N ARG A 143 -18.53 5.62 5.65
CA ARG A 143 -18.93 4.31 6.17
C ARG A 143 -19.44 3.40 5.03
N TYR A 144 -20.22 3.96 4.12
CA TYR A 144 -20.74 3.24 2.96
C TYR A 144 -19.61 2.65 2.08
N MET A 145 -18.62 3.47 1.73
CA MET A 145 -17.46 2.98 0.98
C MET A 145 -16.73 1.87 1.73
N ASN A 146 -16.49 2.06 3.03
CA ASN A 146 -15.73 1.11 3.84
C ASN A 146 -16.45 -0.24 3.99
N VAL A 147 -17.76 -0.22 4.26
CA VAL A 147 -18.52 -1.42 4.66
C VAL A 147 -19.19 -2.09 3.46
N ASP A 148 -19.76 -1.30 2.56
CA ASP A 148 -20.51 -1.84 1.42
C ASP A 148 -19.64 -1.91 0.15
N GLY A 149 -18.66 -1.02 0.02
CA GLY A 149 -17.74 -1.00 -1.12
C GLY A 149 -16.51 -1.88 -0.94
N MET A 150 -15.75 -1.72 0.13
CA MET A 150 -14.43 -2.36 0.31
C MET A 150 -14.51 -3.71 0.98
N LEU A 151 -15.21 -3.82 2.13
CA LEU A 151 -15.24 -5.03 2.95
C LEU A 151 -15.64 -6.31 2.20
N PRO A 152 -16.59 -6.33 1.24
CA PRO A 152 -16.90 -7.54 0.48
C PRO A 152 -15.68 -8.09 -0.30
N PHE A 153 -14.85 -7.22 -0.85
CA PHE A 153 -13.64 -7.62 -1.58
C PHE A 153 -12.53 -8.05 -0.64
N GLU A 154 -12.35 -7.38 0.48
CA GLU A 154 -11.43 -7.80 1.54
C GLU A 154 -11.76 -9.21 2.03
N ASN A 155 -13.04 -9.51 2.27
CA ASN A 155 -13.51 -10.83 2.66
C ASN A 155 -13.22 -11.86 1.57
N LEU A 156 -13.45 -11.52 0.30
CA LEU A 156 -13.18 -12.41 -0.83
C LEU A 156 -11.70 -12.82 -0.88
N VAL A 157 -10.80 -11.86 -0.71
CA VAL A 157 -9.35 -12.12 -0.68
C VAL A 157 -8.98 -12.94 0.55
N ALA A 158 -9.48 -12.58 1.73
CA ALA A 158 -9.21 -13.30 2.97
C ALA A 158 -9.67 -14.76 2.89
N ASP A 159 -10.85 -15.02 2.32
CA ASP A 159 -11.38 -16.37 2.16
C ASP A 159 -10.62 -17.20 1.13
N TYR A 160 -10.06 -16.53 0.11
CA TYR A 160 -9.20 -17.18 -0.89
C TYR A 160 -7.84 -17.60 -0.32
N VAL A 161 -7.26 -16.77 0.56
CA VAL A 161 -5.92 -16.98 1.13
C VAL A 161 -5.94 -18.00 2.29
N LYS A 162 -7.03 -18.15 3.03
CA LYS A 162 -7.18 -19.11 4.15
C LYS A 162 -7.24 -20.56 3.69
#